data_c952a04c98354e511aeeb28752354792
#
_entry.id   c952a04c98354e511aeeb28752354792
#
_cell.length_a   1.000
_cell.length_b   1.000
_cell.length_c   1.000
_cell.angle_alpha   90.00
_cell.angle_beta   90.00
_cell.angle_gamma   90.00
#
_symmetry.space_group_name_H-M   'P 1'
#
loop_
_entity.id
_entity.type
_entity.pdbx_description
1 polymer ?
#
loop_
_entity_poly.entity_id
_entity_poly.type
_entity_poly.pdbx_seq_one_letter_code
_entity_poly.pdbx_strand_id
1 'polypeptide(L)'
;MQTLKKFIKYYKPYKTVFFIDLLCATIISAIDLAFPQLLRTLTKTLFAGAPGKIISALIPITIGLLVAYIIQTACRYYVTYAGHMMGARMERDMRKELFDQYEKLSFSYYDQNNSGQMMSKLVSDLFDISELAHHGPENLFISLIKIIGSFIFLFMINRMLAVPMLILVVLMLVFSYGQNKKMQETFMDNRRKIGDINSSLQDTLAGIRVVQSFANERIEQEKFNRSNENFLISKDANYRCMGSFMSGNAFFQGMMYLVTLVFGGFLIAHGRMEASDLAMYALYIGIFISPIQILVELTEMMQKGLSGFRRFLEVVETEPDIVDAADAKPLKNVKGSVCYEDVSFHYSDDDTPVLSHVSFEIPAGKSIALVGPSGSGKTTICSLLPRFYDVTEGRVAIDGNDVRKLTLESLRSQIGLVSQDVYLFGGSIKDNIAYGKPDATMDEIVDAAKKANIHDFIMELPDKYDTFVGERGTRLSGGQKQRISIARVFLKNPPVLILDEATSALDNESERFIQKSLEELAKDRTTITIAHRLSTIRNADEILVVADCGIAERGTHEELLALDGIYARYYDMSR
;
A
#
# COMPACT_ATOMS: atom_id res chain seq x y z
N MET A 1 -7.84 11.89 -19.05
CA MET A 1 -7.76 10.97 -20.23
C MET A 1 -6.50 10.08 -20.21
N GLN A 2 -5.33 10.58 -19.84
CA GLN A 2 -4.08 9.77 -19.80
C GLN A 2 -4.15 8.61 -18.79
N THR A 3 -4.64 8.85 -17.57
CA THR A 3 -4.81 7.83 -16.52
C THR A 3 -5.67 6.65 -16.99
N LEU A 4 -6.80 6.93 -17.65
CA LEU A 4 -7.69 5.89 -18.16
C LEU A 4 -7.03 5.07 -19.28
N LYS A 5 -6.25 5.70 -20.15
CA LYS A 5 -5.49 4.99 -21.19
C LYS A 5 -4.44 4.05 -20.59
N LYS A 6 -3.77 4.46 -19.50
CA LYS A 6 -2.82 3.60 -18.77
C LYS A 6 -3.56 2.45 -18.08
N PHE A 7 -4.70 2.72 -17.45
CA PHE A 7 -5.53 1.69 -16.82
C PHE A 7 -5.98 0.60 -17.80
N ILE A 8 -6.45 0.98 -18.99
CA ILE A 8 -6.86 0.02 -20.03
C ILE A 8 -5.73 -0.92 -20.46
N LYS A 9 -4.46 -0.52 -20.34
CA LYS A 9 -3.33 -1.40 -20.69
C LYS A 9 -3.25 -2.65 -19.81
N TYR A 10 -3.70 -2.57 -18.55
CA TYR A 10 -3.70 -3.70 -17.63
C TYR A 10 -4.70 -4.80 -18.00
N TYR A 11 -5.71 -4.50 -18.87
CA TYR A 11 -6.59 -5.53 -19.42
C TYR A 11 -5.93 -6.38 -20.52
N LYS A 12 -4.81 -5.94 -21.10
CA LYS A 12 -4.18 -6.61 -22.23
C LYS A 12 -3.94 -8.11 -22.01
N PRO A 13 -3.42 -8.57 -20.85
CA PRO A 13 -3.25 -9.99 -20.56
C PRO A 13 -4.58 -10.76 -20.41
N TYR A 14 -5.64 -10.07 -20.05
CA TYR A 14 -6.95 -10.63 -19.67
C TYR A 14 -8.06 -10.40 -20.69
N LYS A 15 -7.73 -9.86 -21.88
CA LYS A 15 -8.70 -9.48 -22.91
C LYS A 15 -9.70 -10.57 -23.25
N THR A 16 -9.29 -11.83 -23.32
CA THR A 16 -10.17 -12.96 -23.65
C THR A 16 -11.23 -13.16 -22.57
N VAL A 17 -10.82 -13.16 -21.29
CA VAL A 17 -11.75 -13.29 -20.15
C VAL A 17 -12.73 -12.13 -20.15
N PHE A 18 -12.25 -10.90 -20.35
CA PHE A 18 -13.04 -9.69 -20.40
C PHE A 18 -14.12 -9.72 -21.52
N PHE A 19 -13.76 -10.12 -22.73
CA PHE A 19 -14.73 -10.18 -23.83
C PHE A 19 -15.74 -11.32 -23.67
N ILE A 20 -15.35 -12.48 -23.12
CA ILE A 20 -16.30 -13.56 -22.79
C ILE A 20 -17.24 -13.11 -21.68
N ASP A 21 -16.76 -12.36 -20.70
CA ASP A 21 -17.56 -11.77 -19.62
C ASP A 21 -18.66 -10.85 -20.19
N LEU A 22 -18.28 -9.91 -21.04
CA LEU A 22 -19.24 -9.02 -21.74
C LEU A 22 -20.21 -9.79 -22.63
N LEU A 23 -19.78 -10.87 -23.28
CA LEU A 23 -20.67 -11.73 -24.07
C LEU A 23 -21.71 -12.43 -23.17
N CYS A 24 -21.26 -13.01 -22.05
CA CYS A 24 -22.16 -13.62 -21.05
C CYS A 24 -23.13 -12.58 -20.48
N ALA A 25 -22.67 -11.37 -20.17
CA ALA A 25 -23.50 -10.26 -19.73
C ALA A 25 -24.57 -9.85 -20.78
N THR A 26 -24.21 -9.89 -22.07
CA THR A 26 -25.14 -9.67 -23.18
C THR A 26 -26.20 -10.76 -23.23
N ILE A 27 -25.83 -12.03 -23.12
CA ILE A 27 -26.76 -13.17 -23.12
C ILE A 27 -27.73 -13.07 -21.93
N ILE A 28 -27.23 -12.78 -20.73
CA ILE A 28 -28.07 -12.57 -19.54
C ILE A 28 -29.08 -11.47 -19.77
N SER A 29 -28.61 -10.31 -20.26
CA SER A 29 -29.46 -9.15 -20.51
C SER A 29 -30.50 -9.41 -21.63
N ALA A 30 -30.11 -10.13 -22.67
CA ALA A 30 -31.01 -10.51 -23.76
C ALA A 30 -32.14 -11.44 -23.29
N ILE A 31 -31.84 -12.43 -22.46
CA ILE A 31 -32.84 -13.33 -21.87
C ILE A 31 -33.79 -12.54 -20.96
N ASP A 32 -33.27 -11.67 -20.09
CA ASP A 32 -34.08 -10.82 -19.22
C ASP A 32 -35.04 -9.92 -20.02
N LEU A 33 -34.57 -9.32 -21.13
CA LEU A 33 -35.35 -8.45 -22.00
C LEU A 33 -36.35 -9.21 -22.90
N ALA A 34 -35.99 -10.44 -23.31
CA ALA A 34 -36.85 -11.25 -24.18
C ALA A 34 -38.06 -11.85 -23.44
N PHE A 35 -37.92 -12.14 -22.13
CA PHE A 35 -38.98 -12.81 -21.35
C PHE A 35 -40.33 -12.06 -21.37
N PRO A 36 -40.40 -10.72 -21.11
CA PRO A 36 -41.67 -10.01 -21.22
C PRO A 36 -42.30 -10.06 -22.64
N GLN A 37 -41.48 -10.00 -23.70
CA GLN A 37 -41.99 -10.11 -25.06
C GLN A 37 -42.53 -11.49 -25.39
N LEU A 38 -41.86 -12.54 -24.91
CA LEU A 38 -42.38 -13.90 -25.02
C LEU A 38 -43.73 -14.02 -24.31
N LEU A 39 -43.82 -13.53 -23.06
CA LEU A 39 -45.07 -13.57 -22.29
C LEU A 39 -46.19 -12.79 -23.00
N ARG A 40 -45.88 -11.60 -23.56
CA ARG A 40 -46.82 -10.82 -24.37
C ARG A 40 -47.35 -11.62 -25.56
N THR A 41 -46.47 -12.22 -26.34
CA THR A 41 -46.84 -13.02 -27.51
C THR A 41 -47.69 -14.21 -27.11
N LEU A 42 -47.31 -14.95 -26.07
CA LEU A 42 -48.09 -16.07 -25.57
C LEU A 42 -49.48 -15.67 -25.10
N THR A 43 -49.60 -14.56 -24.39
CA THR A 43 -50.88 -14.07 -23.88
C THR A 43 -51.80 -13.64 -25.03
N LYS A 44 -51.26 -12.98 -26.05
CA LYS A 44 -52.07 -12.46 -27.19
C LYS A 44 -52.45 -13.54 -28.20
N THR A 45 -51.58 -14.53 -28.43
CA THR A 45 -51.79 -15.48 -29.53
C THR A 45 -52.15 -16.88 -29.03
N LEU A 46 -51.40 -17.40 -28.07
CA LEU A 46 -51.53 -18.81 -27.63
C LEU A 46 -52.64 -18.97 -26.59
N PHE A 47 -52.64 -18.15 -25.52
CA PHE A 47 -53.56 -18.29 -24.39
C PHE A 47 -55.00 -17.83 -24.73
N ALA A 48 -55.18 -17.09 -25.82
CA ALA A 48 -56.46 -16.76 -26.38
C ALA A 48 -57.03 -17.88 -27.29
N GLY A 49 -56.27 -18.95 -27.53
CA GLY A 49 -56.65 -20.06 -28.41
C GLY A 49 -57.39 -21.23 -27.73
N ALA A 50 -57.63 -22.30 -28.49
CA ALA A 50 -58.30 -23.49 -27.97
C ALA A 50 -57.39 -24.25 -26.96
N PRO A 51 -57.96 -24.87 -25.87
CA PRO A 51 -57.20 -25.51 -24.81
C PRO A 51 -56.18 -26.59 -25.30
N GLY A 52 -56.53 -27.34 -26.33
CA GLY A 52 -55.62 -28.37 -26.88
C GLY A 52 -54.37 -27.78 -27.55
N LYS A 53 -54.48 -26.63 -28.21
CA LYS A 53 -53.33 -25.90 -28.79
C LYS A 53 -52.44 -25.29 -27.70
N ILE A 54 -53.03 -24.84 -26.61
CA ILE A 54 -52.31 -24.30 -25.48
C ILE A 54 -51.43 -25.41 -24.87
N ILE A 55 -52.03 -26.55 -24.53
CA ILE A 55 -51.35 -27.69 -23.91
C ILE A 55 -50.20 -28.22 -24.79
N SER A 56 -50.41 -28.36 -26.09
CA SER A 56 -49.38 -28.84 -27.01
C SER A 56 -48.19 -27.88 -27.16
N ALA A 57 -48.42 -26.58 -27.02
CA ALA A 57 -47.36 -25.58 -27.10
C ALA A 57 -46.60 -25.40 -25.78
N LEU A 58 -47.16 -25.73 -24.61
CA LEU A 58 -46.51 -25.59 -23.31
C LEU A 58 -45.21 -26.39 -23.21
N ILE A 59 -45.17 -27.64 -23.75
CA ILE A 59 -43.97 -28.48 -23.66
C ILE A 59 -42.78 -27.85 -24.36
N PRO A 60 -42.84 -27.45 -25.66
CA PRO A 60 -41.67 -26.84 -26.30
C PRO A 60 -41.28 -25.51 -25.69
N ILE A 61 -42.24 -24.72 -25.19
CA ILE A 61 -41.97 -23.44 -24.50
C ILE A 61 -41.24 -23.71 -23.19
N THR A 62 -41.68 -24.68 -22.39
CA THR A 62 -41.01 -25.07 -21.15
C THR A 62 -39.59 -25.55 -21.40
N ILE A 63 -39.37 -26.38 -22.42
CA ILE A 63 -38.01 -26.82 -22.78
C ILE A 63 -37.14 -25.63 -23.21
N GLY A 64 -37.68 -24.74 -24.06
CA GLY A 64 -36.95 -23.56 -24.52
C GLY A 64 -36.55 -22.60 -23.37
N LEU A 65 -37.48 -22.34 -22.44
CA LEU A 65 -37.19 -21.52 -21.26
C LEU A 65 -36.21 -22.21 -20.31
N LEU A 66 -36.35 -23.52 -20.10
CA LEU A 66 -35.43 -24.27 -19.27
C LEU A 66 -34.01 -24.20 -19.82
N VAL A 67 -33.83 -24.38 -21.12
CA VAL A 67 -32.52 -24.24 -21.79
C VAL A 67 -32.00 -22.82 -21.65
N ALA A 68 -32.85 -21.79 -21.89
CA ALA A 68 -32.44 -20.39 -21.72
C ALA A 68 -31.96 -20.08 -20.28
N TYR A 69 -32.69 -20.58 -19.27
CA TYR A 69 -32.28 -20.37 -17.86
C TYR A 69 -31.03 -21.17 -17.47
N ILE A 70 -30.80 -22.35 -18.03
CA ILE A 70 -29.55 -23.09 -17.84
C ILE A 70 -28.38 -22.28 -18.43
N ILE A 71 -28.53 -21.77 -19.66
CA ILE A 71 -27.51 -20.90 -20.28
C ILE A 71 -27.28 -19.65 -19.46
N GLN A 72 -28.35 -18.98 -19.02
CA GLN A 72 -28.26 -17.78 -18.19
C GLN A 72 -27.52 -18.07 -16.86
N THR A 73 -27.82 -19.20 -16.22
CA THR A 73 -27.14 -19.62 -14.98
C THR A 73 -25.65 -19.88 -15.21
N ALA A 74 -25.31 -20.56 -16.31
CA ALA A 74 -23.90 -20.78 -16.68
C ALA A 74 -23.17 -19.44 -16.96
N CYS A 75 -23.83 -18.52 -17.68
CA CYS A 75 -23.28 -17.18 -17.93
C CYS A 75 -23.13 -16.38 -16.63
N ARG A 76 -24.10 -16.43 -15.70
CA ARG A 76 -24.01 -15.79 -14.39
C ARG A 76 -22.83 -16.33 -13.58
N TYR A 77 -22.68 -17.67 -13.57
CA TYR A 77 -21.53 -18.29 -12.91
C TYR A 77 -20.20 -17.79 -13.49
N TYR A 78 -20.09 -17.74 -14.83
CA TYR A 78 -18.89 -17.25 -15.50
C TYR A 78 -18.59 -15.79 -15.16
N VAL A 79 -19.56 -14.90 -15.27
CA VAL A 79 -19.44 -13.48 -14.94
C VAL A 79 -18.97 -13.31 -13.48
N THR A 80 -19.67 -13.95 -12.54
CA THR A 80 -19.32 -13.86 -11.13
C THR A 80 -17.94 -14.43 -10.83
N TYR A 81 -17.61 -15.63 -11.36
CA TYR A 81 -16.33 -16.27 -11.05
C TYR A 81 -15.16 -15.69 -11.85
N ALA A 82 -15.29 -15.65 -13.19
CA ALA A 82 -14.18 -15.26 -14.06
C ALA A 82 -13.91 -13.75 -14.03
N GLY A 83 -14.95 -12.92 -13.90
CA GLY A 83 -14.84 -11.47 -13.72
C GLY A 83 -14.08 -11.12 -12.46
N HIS A 84 -14.50 -11.63 -11.30
CA HIS A 84 -13.79 -11.41 -10.03
C HIS A 84 -12.37 -11.96 -10.05
N MET A 85 -12.15 -13.16 -10.63
CA MET A 85 -10.80 -13.71 -10.78
C MET A 85 -9.91 -12.89 -11.72
N MET A 86 -10.48 -12.25 -12.73
CA MET A 86 -9.75 -11.29 -13.58
C MET A 86 -9.29 -10.09 -12.75
N GLY A 87 -10.19 -9.49 -11.98
CA GLY A 87 -9.86 -8.39 -11.06
C GLY A 87 -8.75 -8.77 -10.06
N ALA A 88 -8.89 -9.92 -9.40
CA ALA A 88 -7.90 -10.43 -8.44
C ALA A 88 -6.53 -10.71 -9.07
N ARG A 89 -6.48 -11.18 -10.32
CA ARG A 89 -5.21 -11.37 -11.05
C ARG A 89 -4.57 -10.04 -11.43
N MET A 90 -5.36 -9.04 -11.85
CA MET A 90 -4.88 -7.69 -12.11
C MET A 90 -4.31 -7.08 -10.83
N GLU A 91 -5.01 -7.21 -9.71
CA GLU A 91 -4.56 -6.77 -8.39
C GLU A 91 -3.23 -7.41 -7.99
N ARG A 92 -3.11 -8.72 -8.16
CA ARG A 92 -1.85 -9.46 -7.91
C ARG A 92 -0.69 -8.90 -8.75
N ASP A 93 -0.91 -8.69 -10.05
CA ASP A 93 0.14 -8.23 -10.96
C ASP A 93 0.55 -6.79 -10.63
N MET A 94 -0.43 -5.92 -10.33
CA MET A 94 -0.17 -4.55 -9.89
C MET A 94 0.52 -4.49 -8.52
N ARG A 95 0.14 -5.38 -7.58
CA ARG A 95 0.80 -5.48 -6.26
C ARG A 95 2.25 -5.87 -6.41
N LYS A 96 2.55 -6.83 -7.28
CA LYS A 96 3.92 -7.22 -7.58
C LYS A 96 4.71 -6.05 -8.18
N GLU A 97 4.17 -5.37 -9.20
CA GLU A 97 4.82 -4.22 -9.84
C GLU A 97 5.11 -3.10 -8.84
N LEU A 98 4.15 -2.81 -7.95
CA LEU A 98 4.30 -1.80 -6.90
C LEU A 98 5.36 -2.19 -5.87
N PHE A 99 5.39 -3.46 -5.46
CA PHE A 99 6.39 -3.98 -4.53
C PHE A 99 7.79 -3.99 -5.15
N ASP A 100 7.92 -4.47 -6.39
CA ASP A 100 9.19 -4.45 -7.15
C ASP A 100 9.71 -3.00 -7.31
N GLN A 101 8.81 -2.01 -7.41
CA GLN A 101 9.18 -0.60 -7.48
C GLN A 101 9.64 -0.07 -6.12
N TYR A 102 8.92 -0.38 -5.04
CA TYR A 102 9.36 0.00 -3.70
C TYR A 102 10.77 -0.50 -3.39
N GLU A 103 11.11 -1.73 -3.75
CA GLU A 103 12.47 -2.26 -3.50
C GLU A 103 13.58 -1.51 -4.26
N LYS A 104 13.24 -0.79 -5.34
CA LYS A 104 14.19 0.01 -6.14
C LYS A 104 14.34 1.45 -5.66
N LEU A 105 13.35 1.97 -4.93
CA LEU A 105 13.36 3.36 -4.49
C LEU A 105 14.45 3.61 -3.45
N SER A 106 15.02 4.82 -3.49
CA SER A 106 16.10 5.26 -2.60
C SER A 106 15.60 5.61 -1.19
N PHE A 107 16.52 5.75 -0.24
CA PHE A 107 16.20 6.15 1.13
C PHE A 107 15.48 7.50 1.19
N SER A 108 15.80 8.45 0.31
CA SER A 108 15.13 9.75 0.21
C SER A 108 13.61 9.62 0.05
N TYR A 109 13.15 8.62 -0.70
CA TYR A 109 11.72 8.35 -0.82
C TYR A 109 11.09 7.87 0.49
N TYR A 110 11.79 7.00 1.22
CA TYR A 110 11.29 6.45 2.50
C TYR A 110 11.30 7.48 3.63
N ASP A 111 12.23 8.44 3.61
CA ASP A 111 12.28 9.55 4.57
C ASP A 111 11.07 10.49 4.43
N GLN A 112 10.61 10.68 3.18
CA GLN A 112 9.48 11.57 2.86
C GLN A 112 8.12 10.86 2.95
N ASN A 113 8.06 9.54 2.95
CA ASN A 113 6.82 8.76 2.88
C ASN A 113 6.62 7.86 4.09
N ASN A 114 5.42 7.92 4.67
CA ASN A 114 5.05 7.08 5.80
C ASN A 114 4.76 5.63 5.36
N SER A 115 5.31 4.64 6.08
CA SER A 115 5.10 3.22 5.82
C SER A 115 3.61 2.81 5.83
N GLY A 116 2.79 3.44 6.67
CA GLY A 116 1.34 3.20 6.70
C GLY A 116 0.63 3.62 5.41
N GLN A 117 1.06 4.73 4.78
CA GLN A 117 0.53 5.16 3.49
C GLN A 117 0.96 4.21 2.36
N MET A 118 2.21 3.72 2.39
CA MET A 118 2.71 2.74 1.44
C MET A 118 1.93 1.41 1.54
N MET A 119 1.66 0.94 2.76
CA MET A 119 0.82 -0.25 2.99
C MET A 119 -0.61 -0.04 2.49
N SER A 120 -1.20 1.15 2.69
CA SER A 120 -2.54 1.47 2.17
C SER A 120 -2.59 1.39 0.64
N LYS A 121 -1.54 1.83 -0.06
CA LYS A 121 -1.44 1.71 -1.53
C LYS A 121 -1.36 0.24 -1.98
N LEU A 122 -0.62 -0.62 -1.24
CA LEU A 122 -0.47 -2.05 -1.56
C LEU A 122 -1.73 -2.89 -1.28
N VAL A 123 -2.62 -2.45 -0.39
CA VAL A 123 -3.77 -3.23 0.06
C VAL A 123 -5.08 -2.54 -0.37
N SER A 124 -5.39 -1.37 0.20
CA SER A 124 -6.71 -0.74 0.02
C SER A 124 -6.90 -0.15 -1.37
N ASP A 125 -5.89 0.56 -1.89
CA ASP A 125 -5.99 1.18 -3.21
C ASP A 125 -6.07 0.13 -4.32
N LEU A 126 -5.29 -0.95 -4.24
CA LEU A 126 -5.34 -2.03 -5.22
C LEU A 126 -6.66 -2.78 -5.18
N PHE A 127 -7.28 -2.95 -4.02
CA PHE A 127 -8.62 -3.50 -3.90
C PHE A 127 -9.65 -2.62 -4.62
N ASP A 128 -9.67 -1.31 -4.35
CA ASP A 128 -10.57 -0.37 -5.03
C ASP A 128 -10.37 -0.35 -6.56
N ILE A 129 -9.13 -0.49 -7.02
CA ILE A 129 -8.78 -0.61 -8.44
C ILE A 129 -9.32 -1.91 -9.04
N SER A 130 -9.17 -3.03 -8.34
CA SER A 130 -9.67 -4.35 -8.74
C SER A 130 -11.19 -4.36 -8.88
N GLU A 131 -11.91 -3.79 -7.90
CA GLU A 131 -13.36 -3.64 -7.94
C GLU A 131 -13.80 -2.82 -9.16
N LEU A 132 -13.14 -1.69 -9.43
CA LEU A 132 -13.40 -0.90 -10.63
C LEU A 132 -13.10 -1.69 -11.91
N ALA A 133 -12.04 -2.49 -11.92
CA ALA A 133 -11.58 -3.18 -13.12
C ALA A 133 -12.59 -4.22 -13.64
N HIS A 134 -13.29 -4.93 -12.76
CA HIS A 134 -14.27 -5.93 -13.21
C HIS A 134 -15.70 -5.39 -13.16
N HIS A 135 -16.13 -4.77 -12.07
CA HIS A 135 -17.51 -4.25 -11.96
C HIS A 135 -17.77 -2.99 -12.78
N GLY A 136 -16.76 -2.14 -13.00
CA GLY A 136 -16.93 -0.89 -13.73
C GLY A 136 -17.47 -1.08 -15.14
N PRO A 137 -16.74 -1.74 -16.03
CA PRO A 137 -17.17 -1.98 -17.41
C PRO A 137 -18.39 -2.90 -17.50
N GLU A 138 -18.46 -3.95 -16.68
CA GLU A 138 -19.56 -4.92 -16.63
C GLU A 138 -20.89 -4.22 -16.29
N ASN A 139 -20.94 -3.53 -15.15
CA ASN A 139 -22.15 -2.85 -14.68
C ASN A 139 -22.61 -1.75 -15.65
N LEU A 140 -21.67 -0.98 -16.21
CA LEU A 140 -21.99 0.02 -17.23
C LEU A 140 -22.63 -0.64 -18.47
N PHE A 141 -22.04 -1.74 -18.94
CA PHE A 141 -22.48 -2.43 -20.14
C PHE A 141 -23.86 -3.09 -19.95
N ILE A 142 -24.06 -3.84 -18.86
CA ILE A 142 -25.34 -4.47 -18.52
C ILE A 142 -26.43 -3.40 -18.35
N SER A 143 -26.12 -2.31 -17.62
CA SER A 143 -27.08 -1.25 -17.36
C SER A 143 -27.54 -0.56 -18.65
N LEU A 144 -26.62 -0.25 -19.54
CA LEU A 144 -26.94 0.35 -20.83
C LEU A 144 -27.82 -0.57 -21.69
N ILE A 145 -27.47 -1.86 -21.79
CA ILE A 145 -28.29 -2.83 -22.58
C ILE A 145 -29.70 -2.94 -21.99
N LYS A 146 -29.83 -3.10 -20.66
CA LYS A 146 -31.14 -3.26 -20.03
C LYS A 146 -32.02 -2.01 -20.13
N ILE A 147 -31.44 -0.82 -19.89
CA ILE A 147 -32.19 0.44 -19.99
C ILE A 147 -32.61 0.70 -21.44
N ILE A 148 -31.67 0.71 -22.38
CA ILE A 148 -31.93 1.00 -23.79
C ILE A 148 -32.86 -0.06 -24.37
N GLY A 149 -32.60 -1.34 -24.14
CA GLY A 149 -33.41 -2.46 -24.61
C GLY A 149 -34.85 -2.42 -24.06
N SER A 150 -35.03 -2.10 -22.77
CA SER A 150 -36.37 -1.92 -22.19
C SER A 150 -37.14 -0.80 -22.88
N PHE A 151 -36.50 0.37 -23.10
CA PHE A 151 -37.17 1.48 -23.77
C PHE A 151 -37.49 1.19 -25.26
N ILE A 152 -36.62 0.48 -25.99
CA ILE A 152 -36.91 0.03 -27.34
C ILE A 152 -38.22 -0.80 -27.34
N PHE A 153 -38.33 -1.79 -26.45
CA PHE A 153 -39.54 -2.60 -26.36
C PHE A 153 -40.75 -1.83 -25.86
N LEU A 154 -40.63 -0.93 -24.88
CA LEU A 154 -41.74 -0.08 -24.42
C LEU A 154 -42.29 0.81 -25.56
N PHE A 155 -41.40 1.41 -26.37
CA PHE A 155 -41.81 2.20 -27.54
C PHE A 155 -42.47 1.33 -28.63
N MET A 156 -42.05 0.07 -28.80
CA MET A 156 -42.68 -0.87 -29.72
C MET A 156 -44.07 -1.34 -29.23
N ILE A 157 -44.28 -1.40 -27.91
CA ILE A 157 -45.56 -1.77 -27.32
C ILE A 157 -46.57 -0.61 -27.49
N ASN A 158 -46.24 0.58 -26.95
CA ASN A 158 -47.10 1.76 -27.06
C ASN A 158 -46.29 3.05 -26.87
N ARG A 159 -46.16 3.84 -27.94
CA ARG A 159 -45.39 5.10 -27.93
C ARG A 159 -45.97 6.15 -26.98
N MET A 160 -47.33 6.21 -26.86
CA MET A 160 -48.00 7.22 -26.04
C MET A 160 -47.73 7.02 -24.55
N LEU A 161 -47.57 5.77 -24.07
CA LEU A 161 -47.24 5.46 -22.69
C LEU A 161 -45.74 5.49 -22.46
N ALA A 162 -44.89 5.14 -23.44
CA ALA A 162 -43.45 5.13 -23.33
C ALA A 162 -42.86 6.54 -23.11
N VAL A 163 -43.44 7.60 -23.71
CA VAL A 163 -42.96 8.99 -23.57
C VAL A 163 -43.02 9.49 -22.12
N PRO A 164 -44.19 9.45 -21.42
CA PRO A 164 -44.21 9.86 -20.00
C PRO A 164 -43.32 9.00 -19.11
N MET A 165 -43.13 7.71 -19.42
CA MET A 165 -42.18 6.86 -18.71
C MET A 165 -40.74 7.35 -18.88
N LEU A 166 -40.33 7.70 -20.10
CA LEU A 166 -39.00 8.25 -20.36
C LEU A 166 -38.78 9.58 -19.61
N ILE A 167 -39.79 10.45 -19.56
CA ILE A 167 -39.73 11.70 -18.80
C ILE A 167 -39.53 11.42 -17.32
N LEU A 168 -40.26 10.46 -16.74
CA LEU A 168 -40.08 10.08 -15.33
C LEU A 168 -38.69 9.52 -15.05
N VAL A 169 -38.13 8.71 -15.96
CA VAL A 169 -36.74 8.20 -15.82
C VAL A 169 -35.74 9.33 -15.89
N VAL A 170 -35.89 10.29 -16.80
CA VAL A 170 -35.00 11.45 -16.87
C VAL A 170 -35.07 12.28 -15.57
N LEU A 171 -36.29 12.54 -15.06
CA LEU A 171 -36.48 13.25 -13.78
C LEU A 171 -35.83 12.46 -12.61
N MET A 172 -36.00 11.14 -12.58
CA MET A 172 -35.37 10.27 -11.61
C MET A 172 -33.82 10.35 -11.67
N LEU A 173 -33.25 10.34 -12.88
CA LEU A 173 -31.79 10.46 -13.06
C LEU A 173 -31.29 11.82 -12.59
N VAL A 174 -31.98 12.92 -12.93
CA VAL A 174 -31.59 14.27 -12.45
C VAL A 174 -31.67 14.36 -10.94
N PHE A 175 -32.76 13.86 -10.34
CA PHE A 175 -32.91 13.79 -8.88
C PHE A 175 -31.80 12.95 -8.25
N SER A 176 -31.55 11.73 -8.76
CA SER A 176 -30.53 10.80 -8.25
C SER A 176 -29.13 11.38 -8.34
N TYR A 177 -28.79 12.05 -9.43
CA TYR A 177 -27.52 12.74 -9.60
C TYR A 177 -27.32 13.84 -8.54
N GLY A 178 -28.34 14.68 -8.34
CA GLY A 178 -28.30 15.75 -7.32
C GLY A 178 -28.15 15.22 -5.89
N GLN A 179 -28.87 14.14 -5.55
CA GLN A 179 -28.77 13.50 -4.24
C GLN A 179 -27.44 12.78 -4.05
N ASN A 180 -26.94 12.11 -5.10
CA ASN A 180 -25.64 11.43 -5.03
C ASN A 180 -24.49 12.41 -4.76
N LYS A 181 -24.51 13.60 -5.38
CA LYS A 181 -23.51 14.64 -5.10
C LYS A 181 -23.52 15.05 -3.62
N LYS A 182 -24.69 15.30 -3.04
CA LYS A 182 -24.83 15.63 -1.62
C LYS A 182 -24.37 14.46 -0.72
N MET A 183 -24.72 13.25 -1.09
CA MET A 183 -24.31 12.04 -0.36
C MET A 183 -22.79 11.87 -0.35
N GLN A 184 -22.13 12.14 -1.48
CA GLN A 184 -20.66 12.13 -1.56
C GLN A 184 -20.03 13.18 -0.63
N GLU A 185 -20.55 14.39 -0.59
CA GLU A 185 -20.06 15.46 0.30
C GLU A 185 -20.18 15.04 1.77
N THR A 186 -21.33 14.53 2.20
CA THR A 186 -21.55 14.05 3.58
C THR A 186 -20.73 12.80 3.90
N PHE A 187 -20.51 11.92 2.94
CA PHE A 187 -19.66 10.74 3.10
C PHE A 187 -18.19 11.11 3.30
N MET A 188 -17.71 12.11 2.57
CA MET A 188 -16.34 12.63 2.74
C MET A 188 -16.14 13.29 4.10
N ASP A 189 -17.14 14.06 4.59
CA ASP A 189 -17.10 14.61 5.95
C ASP A 189 -17.08 13.50 7.01
N ASN A 190 -17.92 12.48 6.85
CA ASN A 190 -17.94 11.31 7.74
C ASN A 190 -16.58 10.59 7.77
N ARG A 191 -15.95 10.41 6.61
CA ARG A 191 -14.60 9.82 6.49
C ARG A 191 -13.53 10.64 7.20
N ARG A 192 -13.63 11.97 7.11
CA ARG A 192 -12.74 12.88 7.83
C ARG A 192 -12.91 12.77 9.34
N LYS A 193 -14.17 12.77 9.82
CA LYS A 193 -14.47 12.66 11.26
C LYS A 193 -14.02 11.33 11.88
N ILE A 194 -14.18 10.21 11.16
CA ILE A 194 -13.63 8.92 11.63
C ILE A 194 -12.09 8.91 11.60
N GLY A 195 -11.47 9.63 10.66
CA GLY A 195 -10.02 9.85 10.65
C GLY A 195 -9.55 10.60 11.88
N ASP A 196 -10.25 11.68 12.28
CA ASP A 196 -9.97 12.46 13.51
C ASP A 196 -10.07 11.58 14.76
N ILE A 197 -11.08 10.70 14.84
CA ILE A 197 -11.24 9.74 15.94
C ILE A 197 -10.06 8.76 15.96
N ASN A 198 -9.71 8.17 14.83
CA ASN A 198 -8.61 7.20 14.74
C ASN A 198 -7.28 7.80 15.18
N SER A 199 -6.98 9.04 14.75
CA SER A 199 -5.77 9.76 15.16
C SER A 199 -5.75 10.00 16.66
N SER A 200 -6.86 10.51 17.24
CA SER A 200 -6.98 10.74 18.67
C SER A 200 -6.84 9.44 19.49
N LEU A 201 -7.47 8.35 19.03
CA LEU A 201 -7.35 7.03 19.67
C LEU A 201 -5.92 6.49 19.60
N GLN A 202 -5.27 6.62 18.45
CA GLN A 202 -3.89 6.17 18.28
C GLN A 202 -2.96 6.91 19.25
N ASP A 203 -3.09 8.23 19.39
CA ASP A 203 -2.29 9.03 20.31
C ASP A 203 -2.55 8.63 21.76
N THR A 204 -3.83 8.52 22.17
CA THR A 204 -4.20 8.15 23.53
C THR A 204 -3.73 6.74 23.90
N LEU A 205 -3.91 5.75 22.99
CA LEU A 205 -3.52 4.36 23.23
C LEU A 205 -2.01 4.17 23.20
N ALA A 206 -1.30 4.85 22.30
CA ALA A 206 0.17 4.84 22.29
C ALA A 206 0.73 5.48 23.55
N GLY A 207 0.10 6.56 24.04
CA GLY A 207 0.46 7.28 25.26
C GLY A 207 -0.24 6.78 26.54
N ILE A 208 -0.89 5.61 26.55
CA ILE A 208 -1.75 5.16 27.66
C ILE A 208 -1.04 5.14 29.01
N ARG A 209 0.25 4.78 29.03
CA ARG A 209 1.06 4.82 30.28
C ARG A 209 1.20 6.23 30.82
N VAL A 210 1.32 7.23 29.96
CA VAL A 210 1.38 8.64 30.34
C VAL A 210 0.02 9.07 30.89
N VAL A 211 -1.07 8.78 30.17
CA VAL A 211 -2.43 9.09 30.62
C VAL A 211 -2.68 8.55 32.02
N GLN A 212 -2.38 7.28 32.26
CA GLN A 212 -2.56 6.62 33.56
C GLN A 212 -1.61 7.15 34.64
N SER A 213 -0.35 7.45 34.30
CA SER A 213 0.63 7.97 35.26
C SER A 213 0.27 9.37 35.78
N PHE A 214 -0.46 10.15 35.00
CA PHE A 214 -0.95 11.47 35.38
C PHE A 214 -2.43 11.48 35.84
N ALA A 215 -3.09 10.30 35.87
CA ALA A 215 -4.52 10.15 36.22
C ALA A 215 -5.43 11.07 35.38
N ASN A 216 -5.15 11.19 34.09
CA ASN A 216 -5.84 12.08 33.14
C ASN A 216 -6.86 11.35 32.24
N GLU A 217 -7.34 10.15 32.64
CA GLU A 217 -8.29 9.34 31.88
C GLU A 217 -9.58 10.13 31.57
N ARG A 218 -10.04 10.96 32.49
CA ARG A 218 -11.23 11.79 32.29
C ARG A 218 -11.05 12.81 31.19
N ILE A 219 -9.87 13.40 31.05
CA ILE A 219 -9.57 14.39 30.00
C ILE A 219 -9.60 13.72 28.63
N GLU A 220 -8.97 12.57 28.52
CA GLU A 220 -8.96 11.80 27.26
C GLU A 220 -10.36 11.27 26.89
N GLN A 221 -11.14 10.86 27.90
CA GLN A 221 -12.53 10.45 27.69
C GLN A 221 -13.41 11.61 27.19
N GLU A 222 -13.25 12.81 27.74
CA GLU A 222 -13.97 14.01 27.28
C GLU A 222 -13.59 14.37 25.81
N LYS A 223 -12.30 14.30 25.45
CA LYS A 223 -11.84 14.49 24.06
C LYS A 223 -12.46 13.46 23.11
N PHE A 224 -12.41 12.20 23.50
CA PHE A 224 -13.01 11.11 22.71
C PHE A 224 -14.51 11.31 22.52
N ASN A 225 -15.25 11.58 23.60
CA ASN A 225 -16.70 11.80 23.55
C ASN A 225 -17.07 12.94 22.61
N ARG A 226 -16.31 14.04 22.63
CA ARG A 226 -16.53 15.18 21.71
C ARG A 226 -16.30 14.78 20.25
N SER A 227 -15.24 14.05 19.94
CA SER A 227 -14.97 13.58 18.59
C SER A 227 -16.01 12.57 18.11
N ASN A 228 -16.46 11.67 19.01
CA ASN A 228 -17.48 10.67 18.74
C ASN A 228 -18.86 11.31 18.48
N GLU A 229 -19.22 12.37 19.22
CA GLU A 229 -20.45 13.14 18.98
C GLU A 229 -20.41 13.86 17.63
N ASN A 230 -19.29 14.50 17.29
CA ASN A 230 -19.11 15.13 15.97
C ASN A 230 -19.23 14.11 14.83
N PHE A 231 -18.73 12.90 15.01
CA PHE A 231 -18.89 11.81 14.05
C PHE A 231 -20.37 11.37 13.94
N LEU A 232 -21.08 11.25 15.06
CA LEU A 232 -22.50 10.91 15.05
C LEU A 232 -23.34 11.95 14.29
N ILE A 233 -23.06 13.24 14.47
CA ILE A 233 -23.72 14.33 13.73
C ILE A 233 -23.45 14.20 12.21
N SER A 234 -22.22 13.90 11.83
CA SER A 234 -21.85 13.66 10.42
C SER A 234 -22.54 12.41 9.86
N LYS A 235 -22.66 11.33 10.65
CA LYS A 235 -23.41 10.12 10.31
C LYS A 235 -24.90 10.40 10.09
N ASP A 236 -25.53 11.19 10.95
CA ASP A 236 -26.93 11.56 10.82
C ASP A 236 -27.17 12.32 9.49
N ALA A 237 -26.32 13.30 9.18
CA ALA A 237 -26.39 14.01 7.89
C ALA A 237 -26.24 13.06 6.69
N ASN A 238 -25.34 12.10 6.75
CA ASN A 238 -25.14 11.09 5.70
C ASN A 238 -26.38 10.21 5.54
N TYR A 239 -26.93 9.68 6.65
CA TYR A 239 -28.11 8.82 6.60
C TYR A 239 -29.38 9.57 6.16
N ARG A 240 -29.52 10.87 6.45
CA ARG A 240 -30.61 11.70 5.89
C ARG A 240 -30.49 11.83 4.37
N CYS A 241 -29.30 12.05 3.83
CA CYS A 241 -29.08 12.07 2.39
C CYS A 241 -29.37 10.72 1.75
N MET A 242 -28.89 9.63 2.36
CA MET A 242 -29.17 8.27 1.88
C MET A 242 -30.67 7.92 1.92
N GLY A 243 -31.36 8.28 3.02
CA GLY A 243 -32.80 8.12 3.14
C GLY A 243 -33.56 8.89 2.07
N SER A 244 -33.16 10.16 1.81
CA SER A 244 -33.76 10.97 0.74
C SER A 244 -33.53 10.38 -0.65
N PHE A 245 -32.31 9.86 -0.90
CA PHE A 245 -31.98 9.19 -2.17
C PHE A 245 -32.83 7.94 -2.40
N MET A 246 -32.89 7.04 -1.41
CA MET A 246 -33.65 5.79 -1.53
C MET A 246 -35.15 6.02 -1.62
N SER A 247 -35.72 6.87 -0.75
CA SER A 247 -37.14 7.16 -0.77
C SER A 247 -37.58 7.92 -2.03
N GLY A 248 -36.75 8.84 -2.53
CA GLY A 248 -37.03 9.53 -3.80
C GLY A 248 -37.02 8.58 -4.99
N ASN A 249 -36.06 7.66 -5.08
CA ASN A 249 -36.03 6.64 -6.13
C ASN A 249 -37.25 5.71 -6.05
N ALA A 250 -37.67 5.29 -4.85
CA ALA A 250 -38.86 4.50 -4.64
C ALA A 250 -40.12 5.28 -5.05
N PHE A 251 -40.16 6.59 -4.77
CA PHE A 251 -41.26 7.45 -5.21
C PHE A 251 -41.37 7.51 -6.75
N PHE A 252 -40.26 7.74 -7.46
CA PHE A 252 -40.29 7.73 -8.94
C PHE A 252 -40.70 6.37 -9.51
N GLN A 253 -40.24 5.28 -8.92
CA GLN A 253 -40.68 3.94 -9.29
C GLN A 253 -42.19 3.76 -9.08
N GLY A 254 -42.74 4.20 -7.95
CA GLY A 254 -44.16 4.20 -7.66
C GLY A 254 -44.96 5.04 -8.66
N MET A 255 -44.44 6.23 -9.03
CA MET A 255 -45.05 7.09 -10.06
C MET A 255 -45.05 6.42 -11.43
N MET A 256 -44.02 5.65 -11.79
CA MET A 256 -44.01 4.89 -13.04
C MET A 256 -45.11 3.82 -13.06
N TYR A 257 -45.32 3.09 -11.96
CA TYR A 257 -46.42 2.13 -11.85
C TYR A 257 -47.78 2.82 -11.88
N LEU A 258 -47.93 3.97 -11.20
CA LEU A 258 -49.17 4.75 -11.21
C LEU A 258 -49.51 5.26 -12.63
N VAL A 259 -48.53 5.83 -13.34
CA VAL A 259 -48.71 6.29 -14.72
C VAL A 259 -49.04 5.11 -15.63
N THR A 260 -48.39 3.97 -15.45
CA THR A 260 -48.69 2.76 -16.20
C THR A 260 -50.14 2.34 -16.00
N LEU A 261 -50.63 2.30 -14.77
CA LEU A 261 -52.00 1.87 -14.45
C LEU A 261 -53.04 2.89 -14.94
N VAL A 262 -52.85 4.16 -14.57
CA VAL A 262 -53.87 5.19 -14.84
C VAL A 262 -53.92 5.58 -16.32
N PHE A 263 -52.76 5.98 -16.88
CA PHE A 263 -52.69 6.39 -18.28
C PHE A 263 -52.78 5.20 -19.24
N GLY A 264 -52.24 4.06 -18.89
CA GLY A 264 -52.43 2.82 -19.63
C GLY A 264 -53.90 2.36 -19.62
N GLY A 265 -54.60 2.43 -18.48
CA GLY A 265 -56.02 2.17 -18.36
C GLY A 265 -56.86 3.12 -19.24
N PHE A 266 -56.52 4.42 -19.29
CA PHE A 266 -57.12 5.39 -20.20
C PHE A 266 -56.92 5.00 -21.68
N LEU A 267 -55.74 4.56 -22.06
CA LEU A 267 -55.42 4.10 -23.42
C LEU A 267 -56.21 2.83 -23.78
N ILE A 268 -56.41 1.91 -22.84
CA ILE A 268 -57.22 0.71 -23.03
C ILE A 268 -58.67 1.08 -23.25
N ALA A 269 -59.24 1.98 -22.44
CA ALA A 269 -60.64 2.45 -22.59
C ALA A 269 -60.90 3.10 -23.95
N HIS A 270 -59.88 3.69 -24.59
CA HIS A 270 -59.94 4.26 -25.92
C HIS A 270 -59.54 3.29 -27.05
N GLY A 271 -59.32 2.00 -26.74
CA GLY A 271 -58.93 0.98 -27.73
C GLY A 271 -57.54 1.16 -28.32
N ARG A 272 -56.66 1.93 -27.66
CA ARG A 272 -55.28 2.22 -28.13
C ARG A 272 -54.21 1.33 -27.49
N MET A 273 -54.60 0.46 -26.56
CA MET A 273 -53.71 -0.46 -25.85
C MET A 273 -54.52 -1.67 -25.36
N GLU A 274 -53.86 -2.81 -25.23
CA GLU A 274 -54.49 -4.01 -24.66
C GLU A 274 -54.14 -4.16 -23.16
N ALA A 275 -55.02 -4.84 -22.40
CA ALA A 275 -54.79 -5.07 -20.97
C ALA A 275 -53.51 -5.86 -20.68
N SER A 276 -53.12 -6.80 -21.56
CA SER A 276 -51.87 -7.56 -21.48
C SER A 276 -50.62 -6.70 -21.56
N ASP A 277 -50.69 -5.55 -22.24
CA ASP A 277 -49.58 -4.63 -22.39
C ASP A 277 -49.20 -3.91 -21.07
N LEU A 278 -50.17 -3.70 -20.15
CA LEU A 278 -49.88 -3.16 -18.81
C LEU A 278 -48.93 -4.04 -18.02
N ALA A 279 -49.14 -5.36 -18.05
CA ALA A 279 -48.24 -6.30 -17.37
C ALA A 279 -46.81 -6.23 -17.92
N MET A 280 -46.67 -6.02 -19.25
CA MET A 280 -45.37 -5.87 -19.89
C MET A 280 -44.64 -4.60 -19.41
N TYR A 281 -45.36 -3.47 -19.32
CA TYR A 281 -44.81 -2.24 -18.77
C TYR A 281 -44.30 -2.43 -17.33
N ALA A 282 -45.12 -3.11 -16.48
CA ALA A 282 -44.70 -3.40 -15.10
C ALA A 282 -43.43 -4.27 -15.03
N LEU A 283 -43.31 -5.29 -15.88
CA LEU A 283 -42.11 -6.12 -15.96
C LEU A 283 -40.87 -5.34 -16.42
N TYR A 284 -41.01 -4.50 -17.47
CA TYR A 284 -39.87 -3.69 -17.94
C TYR A 284 -39.46 -2.63 -16.94
N ILE A 285 -40.37 -2.03 -16.16
CA ILE A 285 -40.00 -1.15 -15.04
C ILE A 285 -39.11 -1.90 -14.07
N GLY A 286 -39.44 -3.14 -13.68
CA GLY A 286 -38.61 -3.97 -12.83
C GLY A 286 -37.21 -4.25 -13.42
N ILE A 287 -37.10 -4.41 -14.75
CA ILE A 287 -35.84 -4.71 -15.42
C ILE A 287 -34.88 -3.50 -15.45
N PHE A 288 -35.38 -2.26 -15.71
CA PHE A 288 -34.48 -1.11 -15.86
C PHE A 288 -34.26 -0.28 -14.60
N ILE A 289 -35.03 -0.45 -13.54
CA ILE A 289 -34.89 0.32 -12.29
C ILE A 289 -33.55 -0.01 -11.60
N SER A 290 -33.25 -1.29 -11.39
CA SER A 290 -31.98 -1.71 -10.73
C SER A 290 -30.72 -1.24 -11.49
N PRO A 291 -30.64 -1.37 -12.82
CA PRO A 291 -29.57 -0.75 -13.61
C PRO A 291 -29.37 0.76 -13.40
N ILE A 292 -30.46 1.52 -13.22
CA ILE A 292 -30.35 2.97 -12.95
C ILE A 292 -29.66 3.23 -11.60
N GLN A 293 -30.00 2.45 -10.57
CA GLN A 293 -29.37 2.54 -9.25
C GLN A 293 -27.88 2.17 -9.32
N ILE A 294 -27.55 1.08 -10.01
CA ILE A 294 -26.17 0.63 -10.23
C ILE A 294 -25.34 1.71 -10.93
N LEU A 295 -25.87 2.42 -11.93
CA LEU A 295 -25.15 3.51 -12.60
C LEU A 295 -24.80 4.67 -11.67
N VAL A 296 -25.63 4.93 -10.66
CA VAL A 296 -25.34 5.95 -9.64
C VAL A 296 -24.23 5.49 -8.71
N GLU A 297 -24.27 4.24 -8.24
CA GLU A 297 -23.25 3.64 -7.38
C GLU A 297 -21.89 3.52 -8.11
N LEU A 298 -21.92 3.25 -9.41
CA LEU A 298 -20.73 3.18 -10.25
C LEU A 298 -19.91 4.47 -10.22
N THR A 299 -20.54 5.63 -10.01
CA THR A 299 -19.84 6.92 -9.92
C THR A 299 -18.86 6.94 -8.74
N GLU A 300 -19.26 6.42 -7.58
CA GLU A 300 -18.41 6.33 -6.40
C GLU A 300 -17.25 5.33 -6.62
N MET A 301 -17.57 4.16 -7.16
CA MET A 301 -16.56 3.14 -7.50
C MET A 301 -15.52 3.68 -8.47
N MET A 302 -15.94 4.42 -9.52
CA MET A 302 -15.03 5.05 -10.46
C MET A 302 -14.11 6.09 -9.79
N GLN A 303 -14.64 6.90 -8.86
CA GLN A 303 -13.84 7.89 -8.15
C GLN A 303 -12.78 7.20 -7.25
N LYS A 304 -13.16 6.19 -6.48
CA LYS A 304 -12.25 5.42 -5.61
C LYS A 304 -11.16 4.71 -6.43
N GLY A 305 -11.58 3.91 -7.40
CA GLY A 305 -10.66 3.13 -8.22
C GLY A 305 -9.70 3.99 -9.05
N LEU A 306 -10.19 5.06 -9.70
CA LEU A 306 -9.33 5.97 -10.47
C LEU A 306 -8.40 6.79 -9.57
N SER A 307 -8.84 7.16 -8.36
CA SER A 307 -7.98 7.84 -7.38
C SER A 307 -6.89 6.90 -6.85
N GLY A 308 -7.24 5.66 -6.50
CA GLY A 308 -6.29 4.62 -6.15
C GLY A 308 -5.27 4.37 -7.28
N PHE A 309 -5.76 4.28 -8.51
CA PHE A 309 -4.89 4.08 -9.67
C PHE A 309 -3.93 5.26 -9.94
N ARG A 310 -4.33 6.51 -9.64
CA ARG A 310 -3.39 7.65 -9.70
C ARG A 310 -2.27 7.50 -8.69
N ARG A 311 -2.62 7.17 -7.43
CA ARG A 311 -1.61 6.96 -6.37
C ARG A 311 -0.69 5.77 -6.66
N PHE A 312 -1.22 4.73 -7.30
CA PHE A 312 -0.43 3.61 -7.82
C PHE A 312 0.57 4.09 -8.87
N LEU A 313 0.12 4.87 -9.88
CA LEU A 313 0.99 5.40 -10.92
C LEU A 313 2.05 6.37 -10.37
N GLU A 314 1.71 7.19 -9.38
CA GLU A 314 2.66 8.08 -8.71
C GLU A 314 3.89 7.31 -8.19
N VAL A 315 3.70 6.10 -7.66
CA VAL A 315 4.81 5.28 -7.18
C VAL A 315 5.53 4.57 -8.31
N VAL A 316 4.77 3.92 -9.19
CA VAL A 316 5.37 3.10 -10.28
C VAL A 316 6.14 3.97 -11.29
N GLU A 317 5.75 5.23 -11.47
CA GLU A 317 6.40 6.18 -12.37
C GLU A 317 7.48 7.04 -11.66
N THR A 318 7.67 6.86 -10.34
CA THR A 318 8.79 7.51 -9.64
C THR A 318 10.10 6.89 -10.08
N GLU A 319 10.98 7.69 -10.65
CA GLU A 319 12.33 7.26 -11.02
C GLU A 319 13.18 7.17 -9.74
N PRO A 320 13.85 6.05 -9.46
CA PRO A 320 14.77 5.96 -8.32
C PRO A 320 15.94 6.92 -8.50
N ASP A 321 16.25 7.73 -7.49
CA ASP A 321 17.37 8.67 -7.52
C ASP A 321 18.72 7.95 -7.62
N ILE A 322 18.79 6.72 -7.07
CA ILE A 322 20.02 5.93 -6.98
C ILE A 322 19.83 4.64 -7.77
N VAL A 323 20.53 4.55 -8.88
CA VAL A 323 20.55 3.40 -9.78
C VAL A 323 21.97 3.05 -10.17
N ASP A 324 22.19 1.82 -10.61
CA ASP A 324 23.47 1.44 -11.21
C ASP A 324 23.70 2.23 -12.49
N ALA A 325 24.87 2.85 -12.62
CA ALA A 325 25.27 3.51 -13.86
C ALA A 325 25.35 2.47 -14.99
N ALA A 326 25.10 2.90 -16.23
CA ALA A 326 25.14 1.99 -17.39
C ALA A 326 26.50 1.29 -17.59
N ASP A 327 27.59 1.89 -17.08
CA ASP A 327 28.96 1.39 -17.08
C ASP A 327 29.43 0.90 -15.70
N ALA A 328 28.51 0.73 -14.74
CA ALA A 328 28.81 0.27 -13.41
C ALA A 328 29.49 -1.11 -13.43
N LYS A 329 30.55 -1.24 -12.64
CA LYS A 329 31.35 -2.47 -12.54
C LYS A 329 31.18 -3.12 -11.16
N PRO A 330 31.20 -4.46 -11.10
CA PRO A 330 31.18 -5.14 -9.81
C PRO A 330 32.52 -4.92 -9.09
N LEU A 331 32.44 -4.58 -7.80
CA LEU A 331 33.59 -4.44 -6.92
C LEU A 331 34.14 -5.84 -6.55
N LYS A 332 35.42 -6.11 -6.83
CA LYS A 332 36.06 -7.41 -6.61
C LYS A 332 37.38 -7.25 -5.82
N ASN A 333 37.74 -8.28 -5.07
CA ASN A 333 39.02 -8.36 -4.33
C ASN A 333 39.24 -7.15 -3.42
N VAL A 334 38.25 -6.82 -2.63
CA VAL A 334 38.21 -5.62 -1.79
C VAL A 334 39.23 -5.71 -0.66
N LYS A 335 40.13 -4.74 -0.58
CA LYS A 335 41.02 -4.53 0.56
C LYS A 335 40.35 -3.68 1.63
N GLY A 336 39.47 -2.77 1.21
CA GLY A 336 38.62 -1.96 2.05
C GLY A 336 39.19 -0.58 2.40
N SER A 337 40.12 -0.01 1.61
CA SER A 337 40.47 1.40 1.84
C SER A 337 39.28 2.29 1.46
N VAL A 338 39.01 3.31 2.28
CA VAL A 338 37.87 4.23 2.08
C VAL A 338 38.41 5.65 1.97
N CYS A 339 37.90 6.40 0.99
CA CYS A 339 38.31 7.77 0.76
C CYS A 339 37.10 8.67 0.51
N TYR A 340 37.09 9.82 1.19
CA TYR A 340 36.18 10.93 0.95
C TYR A 340 36.99 12.10 0.40
N GLU A 341 36.63 12.60 -0.78
CA GLU A 341 37.36 13.68 -1.45
C GLU A 341 36.41 14.84 -1.72
N ASP A 342 36.61 15.93 -1.00
CA ASP A 342 35.87 17.20 -1.16
C ASP A 342 34.35 17.02 -1.13
N VAL A 343 33.84 16.19 -0.20
CA VAL A 343 32.45 15.77 -0.14
C VAL A 343 31.59 16.86 0.48
N SER A 344 30.60 17.32 -0.30
CA SER A 344 29.49 18.14 0.18
C SER A 344 28.17 17.41 0.03
N PHE A 345 27.25 17.60 0.97
CA PHE A 345 25.95 16.93 0.96
C PHE A 345 24.87 17.75 1.67
N HIS A 346 23.65 17.75 1.10
CA HIS A 346 22.41 18.17 1.74
C HIS A 346 21.30 17.17 1.42
N TYR A 347 20.28 17.06 2.27
CA TYR A 347 19.10 16.23 1.98
C TYR A 347 18.19 16.91 0.96
N SER A 348 17.43 16.12 0.21
CA SER A 348 16.60 16.60 -0.91
C SER A 348 15.44 17.53 -0.51
N ASP A 349 15.06 17.53 0.76
CA ASP A 349 13.98 18.34 1.33
C ASP A 349 14.44 19.66 1.94
N ASP A 350 15.75 19.86 2.11
CA ASP A 350 16.33 21.07 2.69
C ASP A 350 17.70 21.37 2.04
N ASP A 351 17.84 22.57 1.48
CA ASP A 351 19.11 23.06 0.90
C ASP A 351 20.18 23.38 1.95
N THR A 352 19.90 23.15 3.25
CA THR A 352 20.85 23.39 4.33
C THR A 352 21.99 22.37 4.25
N PRO A 353 23.26 22.83 4.11
CA PRO A 353 24.40 21.93 4.04
C PRO A 353 24.54 21.10 5.34
N VAL A 354 24.61 19.78 5.19
CA VAL A 354 24.91 18.85 6.29
C VAL A 354 26.39 18.52 6.33
N LEU A 355 27.01 18.42 5.15
CA LEU A 355 28.46 18.25 4.99
C LEU A 355 28.96 19.28 3.97
N SER A 356 30.13 19.86 4.23
CA SER A 356 30.77 20.86 3.37
C SER A 356 32.26 20.57 3.28
N HIS A 357 32.73 20.25 2.06
CA HIS A 357 34.16 20.03 1.75
C HIS A 357 34.87 19.01 2.65
N VAL A 358 34.20 17.91 3.02
CA VAL A 358 34.75 16.86 3.89
C VAL A 358 35.74 15.99 3.12
N SER A 359 36.99 15.90 3.61
CA SER A 359 38.03 15.08 3.02
C SER A 359 38.80 14.28 4.08
N PHE A 360 38.85 12.95 3.93
CA PHE A 360 39.66 12.05 4.74
C PHE A 360 39.84 10.71 4.03
N GLU A 361 40.85 9.95 4.48
CA GLU A 361 41.17 8.62 3.98
C GLU A 361 41.34 7.64 5.16
N ILE A 362 40.82 6.42 4.99
CA ILE A 362 40.98 5.32 5.93
C ILE A 362 41.72 4.22 5.20
N PRO A 363 42.97 3.93 5.56
CA PRO A 363 43.71 2.81 5.00
C PRO A 363 43.02 1.47 5.31
N ALA A 364 43.19 0.48 4.42
CA ALA A 364 42.62 -0.85 4.62
C ALA A 364 43.00 -1.45 5.99
N GLY A 365 42.02 -1.99 6.71
CA GLY A 365 42.21 -2.59 8.03
C GLY A 365 42.40 -1.59 9.18
N LYS A 366 42.25 -0.30 8.96
CA LYS A 366 42.30 0.76 9.97
C LYS A 366 40.93 1.17 10.48
N SER A 367 40.90 1.73 11.68
CA SER A 367 39.67 2.18 12.35
C SER A 367 39.66 3.68 12.55
N ILE A 368 38.52 4.31 12.26
CA ILE A 368 38.23 5.70 12.64
C ILE A 368 37.03 5.79 13.57
N ALA A 369 37.09 6.78 14.48
CA ALA A 369 35.98 7.17 15.32
C ALA A 369 35.44 8.55 14.89
N LEU A 370 34.16 8.65 14.62
CA LEU A 370 33.45 9.92 14.36
C LEU A 370 32.86 10.44 15.68
N VAL A 371 33.29 11.62 16.10
CA VAL A 371 32.87 12.29 17.34
C VAL A 371 32.31 13.67 17.03
N GLY A 372 31.32 14.13 17.78
CA GLY A 372 30.73 15.47 17.59
C GLY A 372 29.31 15.55 18.12
N PRO A 373 28.68 16.75 18.13
CA PRO A 373 27.33 16.94 18.62
C PRO A 373 26.29 16.16 17.82
N SER A 374 25.10 15.97 18.39
CA SER A 374 23.96 15.41 17.64
C SER A 374 23.65 16.36 16.46
N GLY A 375 23.36 15.77 15.30
CA GLY A 375 23.07 16.54 14.07
C GLY A 375 24.31 17.07 13.32
N SER A 376 25.55 16.77 13.74
CA SER A 376 26.76 17.26 13.05
C SER A 376 27.09 16.56 11.71
N GLY A 377 26.31 15.55 11.28
CA GLY A 377 26.53 14.86 10.01
C GLY A 377 27.25 13.50 10.11
N LYS A 378 27.53 12.97 11.31
CA LYS A 378 28.21 11.66 11.50
C LYS A 378 27.47 10.50 10.80
N THR A 379 26.18 10.37 11.04
CA THR A 379 25.33 9.34 10.42
C THR A 379 25.25 9.54 8.90
N THR A 380 25.27 10.79 8.45
CA THR A 380 25.29 11.12 7.02
C THR A 380 26.57 10.65 6.36
N ILE A 381 27.75 10.88 6.98
CA ILE A 381 29.03 10.34 6.49
C ILE A 381 28.92 8.81 6.32
N CYS A 382 28.42 8.10 7.33
CA CYS A 382 28.24 6.65 7.28
C CYS A 382 27.23 6.21 6.19
N SER A 383 26.22 7.00 5.90
CA SER A 383 25.17 6.66 4.92
C SER A 383 25.59 6.87 3.46
N LEU A 384 26.58 7.73 3.21
CA LEU A 384 27.12 7.98 1.87
C LEU A 384 27.97 6.81 1.37
N LEU A 385 28.67 6.08 2.24
CA LEU A 385 29.57 4.98 1.85
C LEU A 385 28.82 3.80 1.20
N PRO A 386 27.70 3.27 1.74
CA PRO A 386 26.91 2.25 1.09
C PRO A 386 26.02 2.80 -0.04
N ARG A 387 26.20 4.08 -0.38
CA ARG A 387 25.42 4.80 -1.38
C ARG A 387 23.92 4.70 -1.10
N PHE A 388 23.52 5.03 0.14
CA PHE A 388 22.11 5.25 0.49
C PHE A 388 21.61 6.61 -0.04
N TYR A 389 22.57 7.55 -0.17
CA TYR A 389 22.43 8.85 -0.82
C TYR A 389 23.67 9.09 -1.69
N ASP A 390 23.53 9.87 -2.76
CA ASP A 390 24.66 10.35 -3.56
C ASP A 390 25.14 11.70 -3.03
N VAL A 391 26.45 11.94 -3.10
CA VAL A 391 27.03 13.22 -2.72
C VAL A 391 26.60 14.34 -3.66
N THR A 392 26.42 15.56 -3.14
CA THR A 392 26.11 16.75 -3.95
C THR A 392 27.35 17.19 -4.74
N GLU A 393 28.51 17.22 -4.09
CA GLU A 393 29.80 17.52 -4.68
C GLU A 393 30.87 16.58 -4.15
N GLY A 394 31.97 16.43 -4.89
CA GLY A 394 33.07 15.54 -4.52
C GLY A 394 32.80 14.06 -4.85
N ARG A 395 33.49 13.18 -4.16
CA ARG A 395 33.32 11.72 -4.33
C ARG A 395 33.62 10.92 -3.06
N VAL A 396 32.95 9.77 -2.96
CA VAL A 396 33.29 8.70 -1.99
C VAL A 396 33.81 7.52 -2.78
N ALA A 397 34.93 6.92 -2.31
CA ALA A 397 35.57 5.81 -3.02
C ALA A 397 35.93 4.66 -2.07
N ILE A 398 35.88 3.42 -2.58
CA ILE A 398 36.42 2.22 -1.95
C ILE A 398 37.51 1.65 -2.86
N ASP A 399 38.72 1.42 -2.32
CA ASP A 399 39.90 0.97 -3.04
C ASP A 399 40.15 1.80 -4.33
N GLY A 400 39.95 3.13 -4.24
CA GLY A 400 40.11 4.08 -5.33
C GLY A 400 38.97 4.12 -6.34
N ASN A 401 37.96 3.27 -6.22
CA ASN A 401 36.79 3.24 -7.11
C ASN A 401 35.66 4.11 -6.53
N ASP A 402 35.20 5.09 -7.30
CA ASP A 402 34.03 5.90 -6.93
C ASP A 402 32.80 4.98 -6.77
N VAL A 403 32.11 5.09 -5.63
CA VAL A 403 30.94 4.26 -5.31
C VAL A 403 29.80 4.40 -6.34
N ARG A 404 29.71 5.53 -7.04
CA ARG A 404 28.72 5.78 -8.09
C ARG A 404 28.97 4.97 -9.38
N LYS A 405 30.20 4.45 -9.56
CA LYS A 405 30.61 3.63 -10.72
C LYS A 405 30.60 2.13 -10.41
N LEU A 406 30.16 1.75 -9.21
CA LEU A 406 30.03 0.37 -8.78
C LEU A 406 28.57 -0.09 -8.83
N THR A 407 28.34 -1.39 -9.03
CA THR A 407 27.00 -1.94 -8.86
C THR A 407 26.64 -1.94 -7.38
N LEU A 408 25.41 -1.50 -7.05
CA LEU A 408 24.92 -1.38 -5.67
C LEU A 408 25.03 -2.71 -4.89
N GLU A 409 24.71 -3.82 -5.55
CA GLU A 409 24.80 -5.16 -4.97
C GLU A 409 26.24 -5.48 -4.56
N SER A 410 27.21 -5.28 -5.47
CA SER A 410 28.62 -5.56 -5.16
C SER A 410 29.18 -4.63 -4.09
N LEU A 411 28.81 -3.35 -4.10
CA LEU A 411 29.22 -2.37 -3.09
C LEU A 411 28.66 -2.74 -1.71
N ARG A 412 27.35 -2.91 -1.61
CA ARG A 412 26.67 -3.18 -0.34
C ARG A 412 27.00 -4.56 0.24
N SER A 413 27.36 -5.53 -0.60
CA SER A 413 27.84 -6.83 -0.12
C SER A 413 29.16 -6.73 0.67
N GLN A 414 30.01 -5.75 0.36
CA GLN A 414 31.31 -5.55 1.00
C GLN A 414 31.26 -4.65 2.25
N ILE A 415 30.09 -4.12 2.59
CA ILE A 415 29.92 -3.23 3.74
C ILE A 415 28.99 -3.88 4.75
N GLY A 416 29.41 -3.99 6.00
CA GLY A 416 28.60 -4.42 7.14
C GLY A 416 28.15 -3.21 7.95
N LEU A 417 26.86 -3.13 8.22
CA LEU A 417 26.28 -2.07 9.05
C LEU A 417 25.71 -2.67 10.34
N VAL A 418 26.16 -2.18 11.48
CA VAL A 418 25.56 -2.43 12.79
C VAL A 418 24.92 -1.12 13.25
N SER A 419 23.59 -1.05 13.17
CA SER A 419 22.82 0.16 13.50
C SER A 419 22.50 0.24 14.97
N GLN A 420 22.28 1.45 15.48
CA GLN A 420 21.77 1.73 16.84
C GLN A 420 20.40 1.08 17.04
N ASP A 421 19.45 1.35 16.13
CA ASP A 421 18.14 0.74 16.14
C ASP A 421 18.15 -0.58 15.37
N VAL A 422 18.13 -1.70 16.12
CA VAL A 422 18.15 -3.03 15.53
C VAL A 422 16.76 -3.44 15.06
N TYR A 423 16.65 -3.71 13.77
CA TYR A 423 15.45 -4.29 13.19
C TYR A 423 15.59 -5.81 13.04
N LEU A 424 14.68 -6.56 13.67
CA LEU A 424 14.53 -8.00 13.47
C LEU A 424 13.23 -8.28 12.70
N PHE A 425 13.35 -9.08 11.66
CA PHE A 425 12.18 -9.54 10.90
C PHE A 425 11.37 -10.56 11.70
N GLY A 426 10.05 -10.58 11.48
CA GLY A 426 9.21 -11.64 12.02
C GLY A 426 9.62 -13.00 11.46
N GLY A 427 10.09 -13.89 12.34
CA GLY A 427 10.64 -15.19 11.97
C GLY A 427 11.41 -15.80 13.15
N SER A 428 12.19 -16.84 12.88
CA SER A 428 13.05 -17.46 13.89
C SER A 428 14.36 -16.68 14.11
N ILE A 429 15.07 -16.96 15.19
CA ILE A 429 16.42 -16.43 15.42
C ILE A 429 17.35 -16.85 14.28
N LYS A 430 17.26 -18.10 13.85
CA LYS A 430 18.00 -18.65 12.70
C LYS A 430 17.80 -17.82 11.44
N ASP A 431 16.53 -17.55 11.06
CA ASP A 431 16.21 -16.77 9.86
C ASP A 431 16.79 -15.36 9.94
N ASN A 432 16.74 -14.77 11.13
CA ASN A 432 17.29 -13.45 11.38
C ASN A 432 18.82 -13.40 11.27
N ILE A 433 19.56 -14.42 11.71
CA ILE A 433 21.02 -14.49 11.54
C ILE A 433 21.36 -14.81 10.08
N ALA A 434 20.66 -15.78 9.46
CA ALA A 434 20.85 -16.18 8.07
C ALA A 434 20.60 -15.05 7.06
N TYR A 435 19.90 -13.97 7.47
CA TYR A 435 19.71 -12.79 6.61
C TYR A 435 21.04 -12.18 6.13
N GLY A 436 22.12 -12.35 6.88
CA GLY A 436 23.48 -11.93 6.47
C GLY A 436 24.06 -12.75 5.30
N LYS A 437 23.66 -14.02 5.17
CA LYS A 437 24.04 -14.96 4.10
C LYS A 437 22.92 -16.01 3.97
N PRO A 438 21.95 -15.84 3.05
CA PRO A 438 20.78 -16.70 2.95
C PRO A 438 21.06 -18.20 2.77
N ASP A 439 22.16 -18.55 2.09
CA ASP A 439 22.56 -19.94 1.83
C ASP A 439 23.50 -20.51 2.91
N ALA A 440 23.59 -19.88 4.10
CA ALA A 440 24.46 -20.32 5.18
C ALA A 440 24.00 -21.66 5.76
N THR A 441 24.98 -22.52 6.05
CA THR A 441 24.73 -23.76 6.78
C THR A 441 24.44 -23.48 8.26
N MET A 442 23.81 -24.45 8.95
CA MET A 442 23.55 -24.30 10.38
C MET A 442 24.84 -24.14 11.20
N ASP A 443 25.91 -24.78 10.78
CA ASP A 443 27.21 -24.67 11.45
C ASP A 443 27.80 -23.25 11.31
N GLU A 444 27.67 -22.62 10.15
CA GLU A 444 28.09 -21.22 9.94
C GLU A 444 27.26 -20.25 10.80
N ILE A 445 25.93 -20.50 10.91
CA ILE A 445 25.03 -19.72 11.76
C ILE A 445 25.41 -19.83 13.23
N VAL A 446 25.72 -21.06 13.70
CA VAL A 446 26.15 -21.31 15.07
C VAL A 446 27.51 -20.66 15.36
N ASP A 447 28.46 -20.71 14.43
CA ASP A 447 29.76 -20.05 14.56
C ASP A 447 29.61 -18.53 14.68
N ALA A 448 28.79 -17.92 13.80
CA ALA A 448 28.47 -16.49 13.87
C ALA A 448 27.80 -16.10 15.19
N ALA A 449 26.88 -16.93 15.70
CA ALA A 449 26.20 -16.71 16.98
C ALA A 449 27.18 -16.82 18.17
N LYS A 450 28.16 -17.73 18.12
CA LYS A 450 29.23 -17.86 19.13
C LYS A 450 30.10 -16.62 19.14
N LYS A 451 30.58 -16.15 17.99
CA LYS A 451 31.38 -14.93 17.86
C LYS A 451 30.62 -13.69 18.36
N ALA A 452 29.30 -13.64 18.15
CA ALA A 452 28.43 -12.58 18.67
C ALA A 452 28.06 -12.77 20.16
N ASN A 453 28.55 -13.76 20.85
CA ASN A 453 28.25 -14.07 22.26
C ASN A 453 26.74 -14.23 22.55
N ILE A 454 25.96 -14.79 21.60
CA ILE A 454 24.50 -15.01 21.74
C ILE A 454 24.13 -16.50 21.74
N HIS A 455 25.05 -17.40 21.37
CA HIS A 455 24.80 -18.84 21.24
C HIS A 455 24.27 -19.47 22.53
N ASP A 456 24.92 -19.23 23.67
CA ASP A 456 24.54 -19.85 24.94
C ASP A 456 23.14 -19.46 25.35
N PHE A 457 22.78 -18.18 25.24
CA PHE A 457 21.40 -17.69 25.43
C PHE A 457 20.41 -18.41 24.50
N ILE A 458 20.75 -18.56 23.20
CA ILE A 458 19.87 -19.26 22.24
C ILE A 458 19.64 -20.71 22.67
N MET A 459 20.65 -21.39 23.17
CA MET A 459 20.59 -22.78 23.60
C MET A 459 19.74 -23.00 24.87
N GLU A 460 19.57 -21.96 25.69
CA GLU A 460 18.66 -21.97 26.87
C GLU A 460 17.18 -21.83 26.50
N LEU A 461 16.87 -21.36 25.28
CA LEU A 461 15.50 -21.20 24.83
C LEU A 461 14.88 -22.57 24.48
N PRO A 462 13.58 -22.78 24.71
CA PRO A 462 12.89 -24.04 24.42
C PRO A 462 13.08 -24.52 22.96
N ASP A 463 12.92 -23.61 22.01
CA ASP A 463 13.00 -23.89 20.58
C ASP A 463 14.36 -23.52 19.98
N LYS A 464 15.35 -23.14 20.83
CA LYS A 464 16.72 -22.80 20.44
C LYS A 464 16.72 -21.82 19.26
N TYR A 465 17.42 -22.17 18.16
CA TYR A 465 17.52 -21.34 16.95
C TYR A 465 16.20 -21.17 16.19
N ASP A 466 15.23 -22.06 16.37
CA ASP A 466 13.91 -21.96 15.78
C ASP A 466 12.94 -21.09 16.60
N THR A 467 13.39 -20.53 17.73
CA THR A 467 12.61 -19.63 18.57
C THR A 467 12.15 -18.41 17.77
N PHE A 468 10.83 -18.17 17.77
CA PHE A 468 10.20 -17.04 17.08
C PHE A 468 10.42 -15.73 17.85
N VAL A 469 11.02 -14.71 17.19
CA VAL A 469 11.44 -13.45 17.85
C VAL A 469 10.28 -12.45 18.06
N GLY A 470 9.13 -12.67 17.44
CA GLY A 470 8.04 -11.72 17.43
C GLY A 470 8.21 -10.58 16.41
N GLU A 471 7.20 -9.74 16.28
CA GLU A 471 7.27 -8.56 15.43
C GLU A 471 8.34 -7.59 15.98
N ARG A 472 9.27 -7.16 15.13
CA ARG A 472 10.43 -6.31 15.51
C ARG A 472 11.23 -6.84 16.72
N GLY A 473 11.19 -8.16 16.95
CA GLY A 473 11.91 -8.77 18.08
C GLY A 473 11.36 -8.40 19.45
N THR A 474 10.05 -8.16 19.59
CA THR A 474 9.42 -7.74 20.86
C THR A 474 9.64 -8.70 22.03
N ARG A 475 10.02 -9.95 21.76
CA ARG A 475 10.27 -10.98 22.78
C ARG A 475 11.72 -11.00 23.30
N LEU A 476 12.59 -10.14 22.76
CA LEU A 476 14.00 -10.09 23.09
C LEU A 476 14.38 -8.77 23.74
N SER A 477 15.37 -8.80 24.64
CA SER A 477 15.96 -7.57 25.20
C SER A 477 16.75 -6.81 24.12
N GLY A 478 17.02 -5.51 24.35
CA GLY A 478 17.83 -4.69 23.47
C GLY A 478 19.20 -5.31 23.18
N GLY A 479 19.88 -5.79 24.21
CA GLY A 479 21.19 -6.45 24.08
C GLY A 479 21.14 -7.78 23.30
N GLN A 480 20.06 -8.54 23.43
CA GLN A 480 19.87 -9.77 22.64
C GLN A 480 19.64 -9.46 21.16
N LYS A 481 18.81 -8.45 20.85
CA LYS A 481 18.61 -7.98 19.47
C LYS A 481 19.91 -7.52 18.84
N GLN A 482 20.69 -6.72 19.58
CA GLN A 482 21.98 -6.21 19.12
C GLN A 482 22.95 -7.34 18.79
N ARG A 483 23.08 -8.35 19.66
CA ARG A 483 23.96 -9.51 19.42
C ARG A 483 23.51 -10.35 18.21
N ILE A 484 22.21 -10.47 17.96
CA ILE A 484 21.68 -11.12 16.73
C ILE A 484 22.06 -10.29 15.49
N SER A 485 21.96 -8.96 15.56
CA SER A 485 22.40 -8.08 14.46
C SER A 485 23.91 -8.21 14.19
N ILE A 486 24.72 -8.28 15.25
CA ILE A 486 26.15 -8.52 15.13
C ILE A 486 26.45 -9.90 14.51
N ALA A 487 25.69 -10.94 14.88
CA ALA A 487 25.81 -12.27 14.28
C ALA A 487 25.51 -12.26 12.77
N ARG A 488 24.55 -11.45 12.30
CA ARG A 488 24.31 -11.23 10.85
C ARG A 488 25.56 -10.71 10.15
N VAL A 489 26.24 -9.75 10.75
CA VAL A 489 27.43 -9.13 10.16
C VAL A 489 28.63 -10.08 10.21
N PHE A 490 28.82 -10.87 11.28
CA PHE A 490 29.80 -11.95 11.29
C PHE A 490 29.60 -12.96 10.16
N LEU A 491 28.36 -13.37 9.94
CA LEU A 491 27.99 -14.32 8.89
C LEU A 491 28.24 -13.74 7.49
N LYS A 492 27.94 -12.45 7.28
CA LYS A 492 28.21 -11.71 6.03
C LYS A 492 29.70 -11.54 5.76
N ASN A 493 30.52 -11.38 6.80
CA ASN A 493 31.98 -11.25 6.78
C ASN A 493 32.53 -10.16 5.82
N PRO A 494 32.08 -8.91 5.91
CA PRO A 494 32.49 -7.84 4.99
C PRO A 494 33.86 -7.25 5.38
N PRO A 495 34.67 -6.73 4.42
CA PRO A 495 35.94 -6.06 4.67
C PRO A 495 35.82 -4.66 5.29
N VAL A 496 34.67 -4.01 5.12
CA VAL A 496 34.37 -2.66 5.63
C VAL A 496 33.21 -2.72 6.60
N LEU A 497 33.35 -2.06 7.75
CA LEU A 497 32.34 -2.00 8.80
C LEU A 497 31.94 -0.57 9.12
N ILE A 498 30.64 -0.38 9.34
CA ILE A 498 30.05 0.83 9.91
C ILE A 498 29.37 0.42 11.22
N LEU A 499 29.81 1.01 12.32
CA LEU A 499 29.28 0.74 13.65
C LEU A 499 28.65 2.02 14.20
N ASP A 500 27.31 2.03 14.27
CA ASP A 500 26.52 3.17 14.75
C ASP A 500 26.03 2.88 16.17
N GLU A 501 26.62 3.53 17.16
CA GLU A 501 26.27 3.56 18.59
C GLU A 501 25.61 2.29 19.16
N ALA A 502 26.25 1.14 18.96
CA ALA A 502 25.65 -0.17 19.23
C ALA A 502 25.34 -0.48 20.73
N THR A 503 25.53 0.47 21.66
CA THR A 503 25.53 0.17 23.13
C THR A 503 24.73 1.16 23.99
N SER A 504 24.02 2.16 23.44
CA SER A 504 23.20 3.08 24.21
C SER A 504 21.99 2.36 24.85
N ALA A 505 21.74 2.58 26.14
CA ALA A 505 20.61 2.05 26.92
C ALA A 505 20.64 0.53 27.26
N LEU A 506 21.82 -0.07 27.39
CA LEU A 506 21.98 -1.47 27.80
C LEU A 506 22.49 -1.59 29.24
N ASP A 507 22.24 -2.74 29.87
CA ASP A 507 22.84 -3.11 31.13
C ASP A 507 24.34 -3.41 30.97
N ASN A 508 25.12 -3.19 32.03
CA ASN A 508 26.58 -3.31 32.02
C ASN A 508 27.09 -4.69 31.54
N GLU A 509 26.37 -5.76 31.79
CA GLU A 509 26.74 -7.12 31.39
C GLU A 509 26.55 -7.33 29.89
N SER A 510 25.38 -7.00 29.38
CA SER A 510 25.05 -7.04 27.93
C SER A 510 26.04 -6.16 27.15
N GLU A 511 26.37 -4.99 27.68
CA GLU A 511 27.34 -4.09 27.09
C GLU A 511 28.73 -4.71 26.92
N ARG A 512 29.25 -5.38 27.96
CA ARG A 512 30.56 -6.06 27.87
C ARG A 512 30.58 -7.13 26.77
N PHE A 513 29.51 -7.91 26.64
CA PHE A 513 29.41 -8.93 25.60
C PHE A 513 29.37 -8.31 24.20
N ILE A 514 28.62 -7.23 24.03
CA ILE A 514 28.50 -6.51 22.74
C ILE A 514 29.84 -5.88 22.38
N GLN A 515 30.51 -5.18 23.33
CA GLN A 515 31.82 -4.56 23.12
C GLN A 515 32.85 -5.60 22.67
N LYS A 516 32.92 -6.74 23.36
CA LYS A 516 33.81 -7.83 22.99
C LYS A 516 33.52 -8.38 21.59
N SER A 517 32.24 -8.52 21.23
CA SER A 517 31.83 -8.99 19.90
C SER A 517 32.18 -7.97 18.82
N LEU A 518 32.04 -6.66 19.08
CA LEU A 518 32.39 -5.60 18.14
C LEU A 518 33.90 -5.50 17.95
N GLU A 519 34.70 -5.63 19.02
CA GLU A 519 36.16 -5.67 18.94
C GLU A 519 36.66 -6.87 18.12
N GLU A 520 36.03 -8.05 18.31
CA GLU A 520 36.35 -9.24 17.52
C GLU A 520 35.92 -9.05 16.06
N LEU A 521 34.76 -8.42 15.82
CA LEU A 521 34.26 -8.14 14.48
C LEU A 521 35.14 -7.13 13.74
N ALA A 522 35.69 -6.13 14.42
CA ALA A 522 36.54 -5.07 13.84
C ALA A 522 37.95 -5.54 13.46
N LYS A 523 38.44 -6.68 13.98
CA LYS A 523 39.78 -7.18 13.66
C LYS A 523 39.97 -7.36 12.17
N ASP A 524 41.12 -6.85 11.68
CA ASP A 524 41.53 -6.94 10.28
C ASP A 524 40.52 -6.34 9.25
N ARG A 525 39.64 -5.45 9.69
CA ARG A 525 38.65 -4.77 8.83
C ARG A 525 38.78 -3.26 8.96
N THR A 526 38.45 -2.59 7.87
CA THR A 526 38.31 -1.13 7.88
C THR A 526 37.01 -0.76 8.60
N THR A 527 37.11 0.05 9.66
CA THR A 527 36.00 0.31 10.55
C THR A 527 35.72 1.81 10.69
N ILE A 528 34.49 2.22 10.48
CA ILE A 528 33.98 3.57 10.78
C ILE A 528 33.05 3.42 11.97
N THR A 529 33.35 4.07 13.09
CA THR A 529 32.52 4.00 14.30
C THR A 529 31.96 5.37 14.64
N ILE A 530 30.64 5.51 14.74
CA ILE A 530 30.01 6.67 15.39
C ILE A 530 30.09 6.39 16.89
N ALA A 531 30.96 7.14 17.57
CA ALA A 531 31.29 6.85 18.93
C ALA A 531 30.66 7.88 19.90
N HIS A 532 29.89 7.37 20.85
CA HIS A 532 29.37 8.11 22.01
C HIS A 532 30.01 7.67 23.32
N ARG A 533 30.93 6.66 23.28
CA ARG A 533 31.58 6.13 24.47
C ARG A 533 33.10 6.26 24.40
N LEU A 534 33.68 6.67 25.52
CA LEU A 534 35.11 6.91 25.66
C LEU A 534 36.00 5.70 25.31
N SER A 535 35.56 4.47 25.66
CA SER A 535 36.32 3.24 25.37
C SER A 535 36.47 2.99 23.87
N THR A 536 35.40 3.23 23.10
CA THR A 536 35.40 3.04 21.64
C THR A 536 36.24 4.11 20.94
N ILE A 537 36.16 5.36 21.42
CA ILE A 537 36.90 6.48 20.87
C ILE A 537 38.41 6.28 21.08
N ARG A 538 38.80 5.88 22.28
CA ARG A 538 40.21 5.75 22.66
C ARG A 538 40.99 4.71 21.86
N ASN A 539 40.32 3.65 21.42
CA ASN A 539 40.94 2.52 20.73
C ASN A 539 41.02 2.69 19.20
N ALA A 540 40.47 3.78 18.65
CA ALA A 540 40.49 4.05 17.20
C ALA A 540 41.91 4.50 16.77
N ASP A 541 42.33 4.10 15.56
CA ASP A 541 43.61 4.54 14.98
C ASP A 541 43.63 6.05 14.73
N GLU A 542 42.46 6.63 14.37
CA GLU A 542 42.27 8.06 14.17
C GLU A 542 40.87 8.48 14.63
N ILE A 543 40.75 9.67 15.17
CA ILE A 543 39.49 10.29 15.58
C ILE A 543 39.25 11.51 14.69
N LEU A 544 38.02 11.60 14.13
CA LEU A 544 37.55 12.75 13.37
C LEU A 544 36.47 13.46 14.17
N VAL A 545 36.69 14.71 14.51
CA VAL A 545 35.70 15.56 15.18
C VAL A 545 34.87 16.28 14.13
N VAL A 546 33.61 15.90 14.03
CA VAL A 546 32.66 16.46 13.05
C VAL A 546 31.91 17.61 13.71
N ALA A 547 32.14 18.81 13.24
CA ALA A 547 31.48 20.04 13.68
C ALA A 547 31.38 21.04 12.51
N ASP A 548 30.43 21.97 12.58
CA ASP A 548 30.25 23.03 11.59
C ASP A 548 30.22 22.53 10.14
N CYS A 549 29.48 21.44 9.91
CA CYS A 549 29.33 20.75 8.61
C CYS A 549 30.63 20.15 8.04
N GLY A 550 31.73 20.07 8.82
CA GLY A 550 33.03 19.59 8.36
C GLY A 550 33.79 18.80 9.39
N ILE A 551 35.07 18.48 9.11
CA ILE A 551 36.00 17.89 10.06
C ILE A 551 36.78 19.02 10.73
N ALA A 552 36.44 19.32 11.99
CA ALA A 552 37.07 20.40 12.75
C ALA A 552 38.42 20.01 13.31
N GLU A 553 38.57 18.76 13.80
CA GLU A 553 39.82 18.25 14.38
C GLU A 553 40.00 16.80 13.93
N ARG A 554 41.27 16.38 13.78
CA ARG A 554 41.65 14.99 13.50
C ARG A 554 42.95 14.61 14.17
N GLY A 555 43.07 13.39 14.64
CA GLY A 555 44.27 12.86 15.28
C GLY A 555 43.97 11.68 16.19
N THR A 556 44.99 11.21 16.91
CA THR A 556 44.84 10.20 17.95
C THR A 556 44.25 10.79 19.23
N HIS A 557 43.79 9.93 20.14
CA HIS A 557 43.24 10.34 21.43
C HIS A 557 44.19 11.29 22.21
N GLU A 558 45.49 10.95 22.25
CA GLU A 558 46.50 11.72 23.00
C GLU A 558 46.77 13.07 22.33
N GLU A 559 46.85 13.10 21.00
CA GLU A 559 47.08 14.35 20.24
C GLU A 559 45.91 15.31 20.41
N LEU A 560 44.67 14.82 20.32
CA LEU A 560 43.47 15.66 20.43
C LEU A 560 43.25 16.18 21.87
N LEU A 561 43.63 15.43 22.89
CA LEU A 561 43.61 15.91 24.26
C LEU A 561 44.68 17.01 24.48
N ALA A 562 45.86 16.86 23.86
CA ALA A 562 46.94 17.86 23.97
C ALA A 562 46.59 19.18 23.25
N LEU A 563 45.68 19.15 22.23
CA LEU A 563 45.20 20.33 21.54
C LEU A 563 44.26 21.20 22.40
N ASP A 564 43.67 20.66 23.47
CA ASP A 564 42.68 21.33 24.35
C ASP A 564 41.50 21.97 23.57
N GLY A 565 41.11 21.30 22.50
CA GLY A 565 40.11 21.79 21.53
C GLY A 565 38.70 21.29 21.80
N ILE A 566 37.95 21.06 20.71
CA ILE A 566 36.58 20.58 20.75
C ILE A 566 36.50 19.17 21.34
N TYR A 567 37.44 18.30 20.94
CA TYR A 567 37.53 16.93 21.44
C TYR A 567 37.78 16.88 22.96
N ALA A 568 38.73 17.66 23.48
CA ALA A 568 39.03 17.68 24.90
C ALA A 568 37.78 18.07 25.74
N ARG A 569 37.02 19.06 25.30
CA ARG A 569 35.75 19.47 25.95
C ARG A 569 34.72 18.35 25.94
N TYR A 570 34.53 17.62 24.80
CA TYR A 570 33.65 16.46 24.75
C TYR A 570 34.09 15.34 25.68
N TYR A 571 35.39 15.09 25.74
CA TYR A 571 35.95 14.09 26.61
C TYR A 571 35.67 14.41 28.09
N ASP A 572 35.86 15.67 28.51
CA ASP A 572 35.62 16.12 29.89
C ASP A 572 34.11 16.06 30.25
N MET A 573 33.23 16.36 29.32
CA MET A 573 31.77 16.26 29.54
C MET A 573 31.26 14.81 29.63
N SER A 574 32.01 13.85 29.08
CA SER A 574 31.64 12.43 29.05
C SER A 574 32.27 11.61 30.20
N ARG A 575 33.08 12.25 31.03
CA ARG A 575 33.75 11.69 32.19
C ARG A 575 32.88 11.83 33.46
#